data_8514c92ac05530ce0a1d015bb66baf82
#
_entry.id   8514c92ac05530ce0a1d015bb66baf82
#
_cell.length_a   1.000
_cell.length_b   1.000
_cell.length_c   1.000
_cell.angle_alpha   90.00
_cell.angle_beta   90.00
_cell.angle_gamma   90.00
#
_symmetry.space_group_name_H-M   'P 1'
#
loop_
_entity.id
_entity.type
_entity.pdbx_description
1 polymer ?
#
loop_
_entity_poly.entity_id
_entity_poly.type
_entity_poly.pdbx_seq_one_letter_code
_entity_poly.pdbx_strand_id
1 'polypeptide(L)'
;MKNKELLDIYSDYLISAFGQTTGTGLAGLIGGSVSHDQIQRLLSKERLGSAELWQIVKPYVRQIQQDDGVIIIDDSIAEKPYTDENDIICWHYDHSQNRSVKGINFVTSLYHADGYSLPVGFSIVAKTEHYLDKKDGKQKRRSSVSKNEHYRVLLTAAQHNQIPFRYVLSDVWYSAAENMMFIKHNLDKDFIMPLKANRKVALSEQSKRDGKWVRLDQMTLEANSPVEIYLESVDFPLLLVKQVFVNEDGSMGIQYLVSSDTTLSADPITTIYRKRWNV
;
A
#
# COMPACT_ATOMS: atom_id res chain seq x y z
N MET A 1 30.63 2.60 -20.60
CA MET A 1 29.20 2.17 -20.58
C MET A 1 28.34 3.38 -20.29
N LYS A 2 27.24 3.59 -21.03
CA LYS A 2 26.30 4.68 -20.77
C LYS A 2 25.51 4.36 -19.48
N ASN A 3 25.09 5.38 -18.73
CA ASN A 3 24.36 5.18 -17.47
C ASN A 3 23.12 4.28 -17.61
N LYS A 4 22.41 4.35 -18.75
CA LYS A 4 21.27 3.49 -19.04
C LYS A 4 21.64 2.00 -19.12
N GLU A 5 22.70 1.67 -19.85
CA GLU A 5 23.18 0.28 -19.98
C GLU A 5 23.63 -0.29 -18.61
N LEU A 6 24.25 0.56 -17.78
CA LEU A 6 24.68 0.14 -16.45
C LEU A 6 23.49 -0.05 -15.51
N LEU A 7 22.45 0.79 -15.64
CA LEU A 7 21.20 0.64 -14.87
C LEU A 7 20.47 -0.66 -15.26
N ASP A 8 20.40 -0.97 -16.55
CA ASP A 8 19.79 -2.20 -17.05
C ASP A 8 20.52 -3.43 -16.48
N ILE A 9 21.83 -3.48 -16.57
CA ILE A 9 22.66 -4.57 -16.00
C ILE A 9 22.47 -4.66 -14.48
N TYR A 10 22.42 -3.53 -13.78
CA TYR A 10 22.21 -3.53 -12.34
C TYR A 10 20.83 -4.04 -11.97
N SER A 11 19.79 -3.68 -12.72
CA SER A 11 18.42 -4.16 -12.53
C SER A 11 18.32 -5.68 -12.77
N ASP A 12 18.92 -6.18 -13.84
CA ASP A 12 18.99 -7.61 -14.16
C ASP A 12 19.70 -8.38 -13.02
N TYR A 13 20.78 -7.82 -12.49
CA TYR A 13 21.48 -8.41 -11.35
C TYR A 13 20.59 -8.46 -10.10
N LEU A 14 19.84 -7.39 -9.79
CA LEU A 14 18.90 -7.38 -8.66
C LEU A 14 17.80 -8.44 -8.79
N ILE A 15 17.29 -8.65 -9.99
CA ILE A 15 16.20 -9.61 -10.27
C ILE A 15 16.71 -11.05 -10.28
N SER A 16 17.93 -11.29 -10.78
CA SER A 16 18.47 -12.65 -10.97
C SER A 16 19.30 -13.18 -9.79
N ALA A 17 19.66 -12.35 -8.83
CA ALA A 17 20.51 -12.77 -7.72
C ALA A 17 19.73 -13.46 -6.59
N PHE A 18 20.18 -14.64 -6.18
CA PHE A 18 19.62 -15.40 -5.08
C PHE A 18 20.22 -15.06 -3.68
N GLY A 19 21.11 -14.07 -3.62
CA GLY A 19 21.82 -13.69 -2.38
C GLY A 19 21.90 -12.18 -2.21
N GLN A 20 22.90 -11.75 -1.41
CA GLN A 20 23.14 -10.32 -1.22
C GLN A 20 23.58 -9.65 -2.53
N THR A 21 22.80 -8.67 -2.98
CA THR A 21 23.12 -7.86 -4.15
C THR A 21 24.00 -6.68 -3.76
N THR A 22 25.27 -6.74 -4.07
CA THR A 22 26.25 -5.67 -3.78
C THR A 22 26.92 -5.18 -5.06
N GLY A 23 27.35 -3.92 -5.09
CA GLY A 23 28.09 -3.37 -6.23
C GLY A 23 29.39 -4.15 -6.52
N THR A 24 30.04 -4.65 -5.46
CA THR A 24 31.23 -5.51 -5.60
C THR A 24 30.89 -6.87 -6.21
N GLY A 25 29.75 -7.46 -5.79
CA GLY A 25 29.27 -8.72 -6.35
C GLY A 25 28.95 -8.60 -7.85
N LEU A 26 28.28 -7.54 -8.25
CA LEU A 26 28.04 -7.28 -9.67
C LEU A 26 29.34 -7.09 -10.45
N ALA A 27 30.26 -6.25 -9.95
CA ALA A 27 31.55 -6.03 -10.61
C ALA A 27 32.33 -7.34 -10.83
N GLY A 28 32.29 -8.25 -9.83
CA GLY A 28 32.89 -9.58 -9.96
C GLY A 28 32.23 -10.47 -11.00
N LEU A 29 30.88 -10.49 -11.04
CA LEU A 29 30.09 -11.29 -11.98
C LEU A 29 30.34 -10.93 -13.45
N ILE A 30 30.51 -9.63 -13.73
CA ILE A 30 30.73 -9.13 -15.10
C ILE A 30 32.21 -8.99 -15.44
N GLY A 31 33.08 -9.70 -14.74
CA GLY A 31 34.51 -9.78 -15.00
C GLY A 31 35.27 -8.44 -14.90
N GLY A 32 34.78 -7.53 -14.05
CA GLY A 32 35.39 -6.23 -13.83
C GLY A 32 35.21 -5.23 -14.99
N SER A 33 34.35 -5.54 -15.97
CA SER A 33 34.03 -4.61 -17.07
C SER A 33 33.39 -3.28 -16.58
N VAL A 34 32.81 -3.30 -15.39
CA VAL A 34 32.36 -2.14 -14.62
C VAL A 34 32.89 -2.25 -13.20
N SER A 35 33.50 -1.19 -12.71
CA SER A 35 34.01 -1.17 -11.33
C SER A 35 32.87 -0.93 -10.32
N HIS A 36 33.06 -1.42 -9.10
CA HIS A 36 32.21 -1.10 -7.96
C HIS A 36 31.98 0.39 -7.79
N ASP A 37 33.01 1.24 -7.98
CA ASP A 37 32.88 2.70 -7.88
C ASP A 37 32.00 3.33 -8.96
N GLN A 38 31.97 2.72 -10.15
CA GLN A 38 31.07 3.18 -11.22
C GLN A 38 29.62 2.88 -10.88
N ILE A 39 29.35 1.70 -10.28
CA ILE A 39 28.00 1.33 -9.82
C ILE A 39 27.57 2.26 -8.68
N GLN A 40 28.42 2.49 -7.69
CA GLN A 40 28.11 3.41 -6.60
C GLN A 40 27.88 4.85 -7.08
N ARG A 41 28.69 5.33 -8.02
CA ARG A 41 28.49 6.67 -8.62
C ARG A 41 27.17 6.78 -9.37
N LEU A 42 26.75 5.74 -10.10
CA LEU A 42 25.44 5.70 -10.74
C LEU A 42 24.33 5.86 -9.70
N LEU A 43 24.35 5.00 -8.68
CA LEU A 43 23.30 4.98 -7.65
C LEU A 43 23.27 6.24 -6.78
N SER A 44 24.40 6.95 -6.61
CA SER A 44 24.49 8.15 -5.79
C SER A 44 24.17 9.45 -6.53
N LYS A 45 24.32 9.46 -7.87
CA LYS A 45 24.11 10.68 -8.68
C LYS A 45 22.66 10.82 -9.16
N GLU A 46 22.01 9.72 -9.41
CA GLU A 46 20.64 9.73 -9.90
C GLU A 46 19.68 9.80 -8.74
N ARG A 47 18.87 10.85 -8.70
CA ARG A 47 17.71 10.91 -7.77
C ARG A 47 16.59 10.09 -8.41
N LEU A 48 16.59 8.78 -8.13
CA LEU A 48 15.58 7.86 -8.64
C LEU A 48 14.40 7.83 -7.65
N GLY A 49 13.39 8.63 -7.93
CA GLY A 49 12.18 8.75 -7.12
C GLY A 49 10.93 8.28 -7.85
N SER A 50 9.78 8.56 -7.26
CA SER A 50 8.48 8.20 -7.81
C SER A 50 8.19 8.89 -9.16
N ALA A 51 8.74 10.09 -9.39
CA ALA A 51 8.60 10.80 -10.66
C ALA A 51 9.34 10.11 -11.79
N GLU A 52 10.57 9.65 -11.54
CA GLU A 52 11.38 8.91 -12.52
C GLU A 52 10.76 7.54 -12.80
N LEU A 53 10.27 6.85 -11.77
CA LEU A 53 9.49 5.61 -11.95
C LEU A 53 8.31 5.85 -12.90
N TRP A 54 7.54 6.91 -12.68
CA TRP A 54 6.41 7.23 -13.54
C TRP A 54 6.82 7.47 -15.00
N GLN A 55 7.93 8.14 -15.26
CA GLN A 55 8.42 8.35 -16.63
C GLN A 55 8.72 7.02 -17.34
N ILE A 56 9.24 6.04 -16.60
CA ILE A 56 9.56 4.70 -17.14
C ILE A 56 8.29 3.91 -17.42
N VAL A 57 7.34 3.89 -16.46
CA VAL A 57 6.16 3.01 -16.55
C VAL A 57 5.00 3.62 -17.33
N LYS A 58 4.98 4.94 -17.51
CA LYS A 58 3.90 5.66 -18.21
C LYS A 58 3.52 5.05 -19.57
N PRO A 59 4.44 4.69 -20.48
CA PRO A 59 4.08 4.09 -21.76
C PRO A 59 3.31 2.77 -21.58
N TYR A 60 3.72 1.94 -20.62
CA TYR A 60 3.07 0.65 -20.33
C TYR A 60 1.69 0.85 -19.70
N VAL A 61 1.56 1.80 -18.77
CA VAL A 61 0.25 2.15 -18.20
C VAL A 61 -0.71 2.59 -19.29
N ARG A 62 -0.24 3.42 -20.26
CA ARG A 62 -1.07 3.88 -21.39
C ARG A 62 -1.52 2.77 -22.33
N GLN A 63 -0.82 1.64 -22.37
CA GLN A 63 -1.20 0.47 -23.18
C GLN A 63 -2.30 -0.37 -22.51
N ILE A 64 -2.26 -0.49 -21.18
CA ILE A 64 -3.18 -1.36 -20.42
C ILE A 64 -4.33 -0.60 -19.75
N GLN A 65 -4.34 0.73 -19.79
CA GLN A 65 -5.30 1.55 -19.04
C GLN A 65 -6.75 1.28 -19.44
N GLN A 66 -7.60 1.20 -18.44
CA GLN A 66 -9.05 1.01 -18.57
C GLN A 66 -9.78 1.88 -17.53
N ASP A 67 -11.01 2.31 -17.83
CA ASP A 67 -11.81 3.18 -16.96
C ASP A 67 -12.16 2.49 -15.62
N ASP A 68 -12.27 1.16 -15.62
CA ASP A 68 -12.51 0.33 -14.43
C ASP A 68 -11.22 -0.14 -13.73
N GLY A 69 -10.07 0.40 -14.11
CA GLY A 69 -8.80 0.15 -13.46
C GLY A 69 -8.86 0.42 -11.96
N VAL A 70 -7.92 -0.15 -11.20
CA VAL A 70 -7.83 0.05 -9.76
C VAL A 70 -6.44 0.55 -9.36
N ILE A 71 -6.40 1.41 -8.34
CA ILE A 71 -5.16 1.76 -7.64
C ILE A 71 -5.08 0.93 -6.37
N ILE A 72 -3.96 0.24 -6.18
CA ILE A 72 -3.69 -0.57 -5.00
C ILE A 72 -2.60 0.14 -4.20
N ILE A 73 -2.87 0.43 -2.91
CA ILE A 73 -1.87 1.01 -2.00
C ILE A 73 -1.53 -0.02 -0.93
N ASP A 74 -0.26 -0.28 -0.78
CA ASP A 74 0.26 -1.14 0.29
C ASP A 74 1.61 -0.63 0.79
N ASP A 75 2.08 -1.12 1.94
CA ASP A 75 3.40 -0.80 2.45
C ASP A 75 4.24 -2.06 2.69
N SER A 76 5.53 -1.92 2.53
CA SER A 76 6.49 -2.98 2.68
C SER A 76 7.74 -2.50 3.40
N ILE A 77 8.48 -3.44 3.99
CA ILE A 77 9.76 -3.17 4.64
C ILE A 77 10.85 -3.96 3.94
N ALA A 78 11.78 -3.24 3.29
CA ALA A 78 13.00 -3.86 2.78
C ALA A 78 14.02 -3.96 3.93
N GLU A 79 14.23 -5.17 4.45
CA GLU A 79 15.15 -5.39 5.57
C GLU A 79 16.59 -5.03 5.21
N LYS A 80 17.27 -4.33 6.12
CA LYS A 80 18.68 -3.90 6.03
C LYS A 80 19.40 -4.17 7.35
N PRO A 81 19.53 -5.45 7.76
CA PRO A 81 20.00 -5.80 9.11
C PRO A 81 21.44 -5.37 9.37
N TYR A 82 22.29 -5.30 8.34
CA TYR A 82 23.72 -5.02 8.44
C TYR A 82 24.10 -3.56 8.20
N THR A 83 23.14 -2.69 7.89
CA THR A 83 23.38 -1.26 7.64
C THR A 83 23.15 -0.46 8.92
N ASP A 84 23.96 0.56 9.16
CA ASP A 84 23.79 1.44 10.32
C ASP A 84 22.45 2.17 10.26
N GLU A 85 21.88 2.42 11.45
CA GLU A 85 20.60 3.12 11.58
C GLU A 85 20.72 4.59 11.20
N ASN A 86 19.79 5.05 10.39
CA ASN A 86 19.64 6.45 9.99
C ASN A 86 18.15 6.80 9.85
N ASP A 87 17.82 7.97 9.30
CA ASP A 87 16.43 8.43 9.17
C ASP A 87 15.57 7.57 8.24
N ILE A 88 16.17 6.84 7.30
CA ILE A 88 15.48 5.98 6.33
C ILE A 88 15.60 4.52 6.76
N ILE A 89 16.79 4.08 7.17
CA ILE A 89 17.03 2.71 7.65
C ILE A 89 16.89 2.74 9.17
N CYS A 90 15.75 2.29 9.67
CA CYS A 90 15.46 2.30 11.10
C CYS A 90 14.55 1.11 11.48
N TRP A 91 14.22 1.01 12.76
CA TRP A 91 13.39 -0.08 13.26
C TRP A 91 11.91 0.15 12.94
N HIS A 92 11.28 -0.89 12.41
CA HIS A 92 9.84 -0.97 12.12
C HIS A 92 9.28 -2.25 12.71
N TYR A 93 8.00 -2.24 13.09
CA TYR A 93 7.32 -3.47 13.45
C TYR A 93 6.70 -4.07 12.18
N ASP A 94 7.10 -5.30 11.87
CA ASP A 94 6.55 -6.07 10.76
C ASP A 94 5.42 -6.95 11.31
N HIS A 95 4.19 -6.61 10.91
CA HIS A 95 2.99 -7.32 11.35
C HIS A 95 2.86 -8.70 10.70
N SER A 96 3.44 -8.93 9.53
CA SER A 96 3.40 -10.22 8.84
C SER A 96 4.28 -11.26 9.54
N GLN A 97 5.42 -10.82 10.06
CA GLN A 97 6.37 -11.66 10.79
C GLN A 97 6.24 -11.54 12.31
N ASN A 98 5.37 -10.67 12.81
CA ASN A 98 5.16 -10.39 14.23
C ASN A 98 6.46 -10.08 14.99
N ARG A 99 7.39 -9.33 14.36
CA ARG A 99 8.68 -8.94 14.94
C ARG A 99 9.11 -7.54 14.50
N SER A 100 10.02 -6.94 15.27
CA SER A 100 10.68 -5.72 14.83
C SER A 100 11.82 -6.03 13.87
N VAL A 101 11.89 -5.33 12.76
CA VAL A 101 12.92 -5.44 11.74
C VAL A 101 13.58 -4.09 11.49
N LYS A 102 14.87 -4.08 11.18
CA LYS A 102 15.58 -2.88 10.75
C LYS A 102 15.60 -2.84 9.23
N GLY A 103 15.09 -1.77 8.63
CA GLY A 103 14.99 -1.68 7.18
C GLY A 103 14.41 -0.34 6.70
N ILE A 104 14.13 -0.30 5.43
CA ILE A 104 13.47 0.83 4.76
C ILE A 104 11.98 0.49 4.63
N ASN A 105 11.13 1.31 5.25
CA ASN A 105 9.69 1.19 5.05
C ASN A 105 9.25 2.14 3.93
N PHE A 106 8.46 1.63 2.99
CA PHE A 106 7.94 2.41 1.89
C PHE A 106 6.49 2.04 1.59
N VAL A 107 5.74 3.04 1.20
CA VAL A 107 4.36 2.88 0.72
C VAL A 107 4.40 2.87 -0.80
N THR A 108 3.77 1.90 -1.43
CA THR A 108 3.72 1.74 -2.89
C THR A 108 2.33 1.97 -3.43
N SER A 109 2.26 2.50 -4.64
CA SER A 109 1.05 2.61 -5.44
C SER A 109 1.20 1.78 -6.70
N LEU A 110 0.29 0.83 -6.90
CA LEU A 110 0.23 -0.04 -8.07
C LEU A 110 -1.04 0.28 -8.85
N TYR A 111 -0.94 0.32 -10.16
CA TYR A 111 -2.07 0.37 -11.06
C TYR A 111 -2.35 -1.02 -11.61
N HIS A 112 -3.57 -1.50 -11.45
CA HIS A 112 -3.98 -2.80 -11.99
C HIS A 112 -5.12 -2.61 -13.00
N ALA A 113 -4.89 -3.05 -14.22
CA ALA A 113 -5.87 -3.10 -15.30
C ALA A 113 -5.48 -4.21 -16.29
N ASP A 114 -6.44 -4.76 -16.99
CA ASP A 114 -6.24 -5.78 -18.04
C ASP A 114 -5.38 -6.99 -17.57
N GLY A 115 -5.51 -7.38 -16.29
CA GLY A 115 -4.74 -8.48 -15.71
C GLY A 115 -3.29 -8.17 -15.36
N TYR A 116 -2.83 -6.94 -15.56
CA TYR A 116 -1.46 -6.48 -15.26
C TYR A 116 -1.43 -5.54 -14.08
N SER A 117 -0.38 -5.67 -13.25
CA SER A 117 -0.09 -4.75 -12.14
C SER A 117 1.23 -4.03 -12.40
N LEU A 118 1.20 -2.70 -12.44
CA LEU A 118 2.38 -1.87 -12.67
C LEU A 118 2.60 -0.91 -11.50
N PRO A 119 3.84 -0.80 -10.96
CA PRO A 119 4.15 0.20 -9.95
C PRO A 119 4.11 1.60 -10.58
N VAL A 120 3.28 2.49 -10.03
CA VAL A 120 3.10 3.85 -10.56
C VAL A 120 3.60 4.93 -9.61
N GLY A 121 3.97 4.55 -8.40
CA GLY A 121 4.55 5.46 -7.43
C GLY A 121 4.98 4.75 -6.14
N PHE A 122 5.85 5.41 -5.39
CA PHE A 122 6.23 4.98 -4.05
C PHE A 122 6.61 6.19 -3.19
N SER A 123 6.60 6.01 -1.88
CA SER A 123 7.04 7.02 -0.93
C SER A 123 7.80 6.35 0.22
N ILE A 124 8.99 6.87 0.54
CA ILE A 124 9.82 6.33 1.63
C ILE A 124 9.38 6.98 2.93
N VAL A 125 9.16 6.15 3.96
CA VAL A 125 8.79 6.59 5.30
C VAL A 125 10.08 6.90 6.09
N ALA A 126 10.51 8.16 6.09
CA ALA A 126 11.64 8.63 6.89
C ALA A 126 11.20 8.93 8.34
N LYS A 127 12.03 8.51 9.32
CA LYS A 127 11.82 8.80 10.75
C LYS A 127 12.85 9.82 11.24
N THR A 128 12.55 11.08 11.00
CA THR A 128 13.44 12.23 11.26
C THR A 128 13.32 12.80 12.68
N GLU A 129 12.22 12.51 13.38
CA GLU A 129 12.01 13.02 14.74
C GLU A 129 12.46 12.00 15.80
N HIS A 130 13.21 12.48 16.79
CA HIS A 130 13.64 11.70 17.94
C HIS A 130 12.76 12.01 19.15
N TYR A 131 12.39 10.98 19.91
CA TYR A 131 11.67 11.13 21.16
C TYR A 131 12.08 10.08 22.19
N LEU A 132 11.91 10.42 23.47
CA LEU A 132 12.12 9.50 24.56
C LEU A 132 10.82 8.73 24.81
N ASP A 133 10.84 7.42 24.66
CA ASP A 133 9.65 6.60 24.96
C ASP A 133 9.46 6.52 26.48
N LYS A 134 8.32 6.98 26.96
CA LYS A 134 7.99 7.02 28.40
C LYS A 134 7.82 5.62 29.02
N LYS A 135 7.63 4.57 28.22
CA LYS A 135 7.40 3.22 28.70
C LYS A 135 8.69 2.50 29.06
N ASP A 136 9.74 2.66 28.24
CA ASP A 136 11.01 1.94 28.40
C ASP A 136 12.23 2.86 28.54
N GLY A 137 12.02 4.19 28.54
CA GLY A 137 13.09 5.18 28.69
C GLY A 137 14.08 5.24 27.52
N LYS A 138 13.79 4.56 26.40
CA LYS A 138 14.68 4.51 25.23
C LYS A 138 14.40 5.65 24.26
N GLN A 139 15.46 6.14 23.64
CA GLN A 139 15.35 7.04 22.51
C GLN A 139 14.84 6.27 21.29
N LYS A 140 13.73 6.74 20.73
CA LYS A 140 13.09 6.18 19.53
C LYS A 140 12.95 7.25 18.45
N ARG A 141 12.74 6.78 17.24
CA ARG A 141 12.47 7.64 16.06
C ARG A 141 11.04 7.51 15.62
N ARG A 142 10.46 8.60 15.10
CA ARG A 142 9.17 8.59 14.43
C ARG A 142 9.21 9.45 13.17
N SER A 143 8.28 9.18 12.26
CA SER A 143 8.07 10.02 11.08
C SER A 143 7.24 11.26 11.45
N SER A 144 7.57 12.40 10.87
CA SER A 144 6.74 13.60 10.91
C SER A 144 5.52 13.50 9.98
N VAL A 145 5.60 12.62 8.97
CA VAL A 145 4.53 12.36 8.01
C VAL A 145 3.96 10.97 8.25
N SER A 146 2.67 10.87 8.45
CA SER A 146 1.99 9.57 8.68
C SER A 146 1.89 8.75 7.39
N LYS A 147 1.77 7.40 7.52
CA LYS A 147 1.50 6.53 6.36
C LYS A 147 0.19 6.90 5.63
N ASN A 148 -0.81 7.42 6.33
CA ASN A 148 -2.04 7.90 5.72
C ASN A 148 -1.82 9.17 4.88
N GLU A 149 -0.88 10.03 5.24
CA GLU A 149 -0.49 11.16 4.39
C GLU A 149 0.27 10.69 3.16
N HIS A 150 1.23 9.76 3.29
CA HIS A 150 1.89 9.11 2.14
C HIS A 150 0.87 8.46 1.19
N TYR A 151 -0.14 7.78 1.75
CA TYR A 151 -1.25 7.19 1.01
C TYR A 151 -1.97 8.24 0.14
N ARG A 152 -2.39 9.35 0.73
CA ARG A 152 -3.11 10.42 0.01
C ARG A 152 -2.22 11.12 -1.03
N VAL A 153 -0.92 11.30 -0.74
CA VAL A 153 0.05 11.86 -1.71
C VAL A 153 0.17 10.97 -2.94
N LEU A 154 0.26 9.65 -2.76
CA LEU A 154 0.35 8.70 -3.88
C LEU A 154 -0.93 8.67 -4.72
N LEU A 155 -2.09 8.74 -4.10
CA LEU A 155 -3.38 8.84 -4.81
C LEU A 155 -3.50 10.15 -5.58
N THR A 156 -3.09 11.26 -5.00
CA THR A 156 -3.04 12.57 -5.69
C THR A 156 -2.11 12.51 -6.89
N ALA A 157 -0.95 11.86 -6.75
CA ALA A 157 -0.01 11.68 -7.85
C ALA A 157 -0.61 10.82 -9.00
N ALA A 158 -1.35 9.75 -8.67
CA ALA A 158 -2.03 8.93 -9.66
C ALA A 158 -3.08 9.74 -10.46
N GLN A 159 -3.87 10.58 -9.77
CA GLN A 159 -4.83 11.48 -10.41
C GLN A 159 -4.14 12.55 -11.26
N HIS A 160 -3.09 13.20 -10.74
CA HIS A 160 -2.30 14.20 -11.48
C HIS A 160 -1.66 13.61 -12.74
N ASN A 161 -1.22 12.36 -12.66
CA ASN A 161 -0.68 11.60 -13.78
C ASN A 161 -1.77 11.13 -14.77
N GLN A 162 -3.03 11.47 -14.52
CA GLN A 162 -4.18 11.11 -15.37
C GLN A 162 -4.27 9.59 -15.61
N ILE A 163 -4.01 8.81 -14.58
CA ILE A 163 -4.23 7.36 -14.61
C ILE A 163 -5.74 7.14 -14.47
N PRO A 164 -6.43 6.49 -15.42
CA PRO A 164 -7.84 6.19 -15.27
C PRO A 164 -8.00 5.03 -14.28
N PHE A 165 -8.76 5.25 -13.21
CA PHE A 165 -9.13 4.22 -12.26
C PHE A 165 -10.49 4.53 -11.64
N ARG A 166 -11.21 3.49 -11.28
CA ARG A 166 -12.52 3.60 -10.64
C ARG A 166 -12.42 3.36 -9.14
N TYR A 167 -11.63 2.37 -8.71
CA TYR A 167 -11.54 1.98 -7.30
C TYR A 167 -10.14 2.13 -6.75
N VAL A 168 -10.09 2.44 -5.45
CA VAL A 168 -8.87 2.36 -4.62
C VAL A 168 -8.99 1.15 -3.70
N LEU A 169 -7.98 0.30 -3.69
CA LEU A 169 -7.88 -0.87 -2.83
C LEU A 169 -6.72 -0.70 -1.85
N SER A 170 -6.92 -1.07 -0.61
CA SER A 170 -5.86 -1.01 0.41
C SER A 170 -6.09 -1.98 1.55
N ASP A 171 -5.12 -2.12 2.44
CA ASP A 171 -5.25 -2.90 3.65
C ASP A 171 -6.07 -2.17 4.71
N VAL A 172 -6.45 -2.90 5.75
CA VAL A 172 -7.20 -2.44 6.93
C VAL A 172 -6.52 -1.27 7.66
N TRP A 173 -5.20 -1.13 7.54
CA TRP A 173 -4.43 -0.03 8.13
C TRP A 173 -4.77 1.34 7.52
N TYR A 174 -5.20 1.34 6.25
CA TYR A 174 -5.58 2.54 5.52
C TYR A 174 -7.09 2.82 5.55
N SER A 175 -7.90 2.00 6.24
CA SER A 175 -9.36 2.19 6.36
C SER A 175 -9.74 3.28 7.39
N ALA A 176 -8.99 4.37 7.41
CA ALA A 176 -9.31 5.58 8.17
C ALA A 176 -10.41 6.38 7.47
N ALA A 177 -11.31 6.99 8.24
CA ALA A 177 -12.39 7.83 7.70
C ALA A 177 -11.86 8.95 6.80
N GLU A 178 -10.74 9.58 7.19
CA GLU A 178 -10.10 10.65 6.41
C GLU A 178 -9.66 10.17 5.02
N ASN A 179 -9.16 8.94 4.89
CA ASN A 179 -8.82 8.37 3.58
C ASN A 179 -10.08 8.07 2.75
N MET A 180 -11.13 7.54 3.38
CA MET A 180 -12.42 7.30 2.73
C MET A 180 -13.03 8.59 2.18
N MET A 181 -13.08 9.63 3.02
CA MET A 181 -13.56 10.97 2.64
C MET A 181 -12.71 11.57 1.51
N PHE A 182 -11.38 11.45 1.61
CA PHE A 182 -10.47 11.93 0.59
C PHE A 182 -10.70 11.28 -0.78
N ILE A 183 -10.84 9.95 -0.82
CA ILE A 183 -11.09 9.24 -2.08
C ILE A 183 -12.42 9.67 -2.68
N LYS A 184 -13.48 9.75 -1.89
CA LYS A 184 -14.83 10.07 -2.38
C LYS A 184 -14.97 11.52 -2.80
N HIS A 185 -14.52 12.47 -1.98
CA HIS A 185 -14.77 13.89 -2.21
C HIS A 185 -13.66 14.61 -2.98
N ASN A 186 -12.39 14.25 -2.76
CA ASN A 186 -11.28 14.94 -3.43
C ASN A 186 -10.91 14.31 -4.76
N LEU A 187 -11.03 12.98 -4.89
CA LEU A 187 -10.66 12.28 -6.12
C LEU A 187 -11.87 11.93 -6.99
N ASP A 188 -13.09 11.98 -6.44
CA ASP A 188 -14.33 11.52 -7.09
C ASP A 188 -14.19 10.06 -7.57
N LYS A 189 -13.71 9.20 -6.64
CA LYS A 189 -13.49 7.78 -6.88
C LYS A 189 -14.16 6.95 -5.80
N ASP A 190 -14.26 5.65 -6.06
CA ASP A 190 -14.74 4.68 -5.10
C ASP A 190 -13.58 3.89 -4.47
N PHE A 191 -13.87 3.20 -3.40
CA PHE A 191 -12.91 2.33 -2.73
C PHE A 191 -13.54 1.01 -2.29
N ILE A 192 -12.70 -0.01 -2.16
CA ILE A 192 -13.01 -1.24 -1.45
C ILE A 192 -11.87 -1.53 -0.50
N MET A 193 -12.16 -1.61 0.78
CA MET A 193 -11.15 -1.87 1.83
C MET A 193 -11.74 -2.63 3.01
N PRO A 194 -10.92 -3.35 3.79
CA PRO A 194 -11.42 -4.09 4.95
C PRO A 194 -11.63 -3.15 6.14
N LEU A 195 -12.56 -3.53 7.01
CA LEU A 195 -12.72 -2.95 8.34
C LEU A 195 -12.26 -3.92 9.42
N LYS A 196 -11.73 -3.38 10.51
CA LYS A 196 -11.43 -4.16 11.72
C LYS A 196 -12.72 -4.67 12.33
N ALA A 197 -12.73 -5.90 12.84
CA ALA A 197 -13.90 -6.53 13.45
C ALA A 197 -14.50 -5.73 14.62
N ASN A 198 -13.67 -4.97 15.34
CA ASN A 198 -14.11 -4.12 16.45
C ASN A 198 -14.60 -2.73 16.01
N ARG A 199 -14.66 -2.44 14.70
CA ARG A 199 -15.17 -1.15 14.20
C ARG A 199 -16.65 -1.00 14.53
N LYS A 200 -17.02 0.19 15.01
CA LYS A 200 -18.41 0.56 15.27
C LYS A 200 -19.07 1.10 14.02
N VAL A 201 -20.28 0.64 13.75
CA VAL A 201 -21.10 1.04 12.61
C VAL A 201 -22.53 1.33 13.07
N ALA A 202 -23.26 2.14 12.30
CA ALA A 202 -24.70 2.30 12.43
C ALA A 202 -25.39 1.67 11.22
N LEU A 203 -26.60 1.11 11.41
CA LEU A 203 -27.36 0.39 10.39
C LEU A 203 -28.35 1.28 9.62
N SER A 204 -28.42 2.55 9.96
CA SER A 204 -29.20 3.55 9.25
C SER A 204 -28.66 4.95 9.55
N GLU A 205 -28.98 5.91 8.71
CA GLU A 205 -28.65 7.30 8.94
C GLU A 205 -29.28 7.83 10.25
N GLN A 206 -30.50 7.40 10.57
CA GLN A 206 -31.15 7.75 11.83
C GLN A 206 -30.40 7.17 13.03
N SER A 207 -29.98 5.91 12.97
CA SER A 207 -29.17 5.29 14.03
C SER A 207 -27.83 6.02 14.23
N LYS A 208 -27.21 6.49 13.13
CA LYS A 208 -26.00 7.31 13.18
C LYS A 208 -26.26 8.64 13.92
N ARG A 209 -27.35 9.35 13.57
CA ARG A 209 -27.75 10.61 14.22
C ARG A 209 -28.07 10.42 15.70
N ASP A 210 -28.68 9.30 16.06
CA ASP A 210 -29.04 8.92 17.45
C ASP A 210 -27.83 8.41 18.24
N GLY A 211 -26.65 8.26 17.64
CA GLY A 211 -25.46 7.69 18.28
C GLY A 211 -25.56 6.19 18.59
N LYS A 212 -26.43 5.47 17.92
CA LYS A 212 -26.65 4.03 18.09
C LYS A 212 -25.61 3.24 17.28
N TRP A 213 -24.50 2.91 17.91
CA TRP A 213 -23.37 2.22 17.32
C TRP A 213 -23.28 0.78 17.77
N VAL A 214 -23.03 -0.13 16.83
CA VAL A 214 -22.82 -1.56 17.07
C VAL A 214 -21.46 -1.96 16.51
N ARG A 215 -20.72 -2.83 17.21
CA ARG A 215 -19.46 -3.38 16.71
C ARG A 215 -19.75 -4.47 15.67
N LEU A 216 -18.92 -4.54 14.63
CA LEU A 216 -19.08 -5.53 13.56
C LEU A 216 -19.02 -6.98 14.07
N ASP A 217 -18.12 -7.26 15.03
CA ASP A 217 -17.98 -8.60 15.63
C ASP A 217 -19.16 -9.02 16.53
N GLN A 218 -20.04 -8.08 16.87
CA GLN A 218 -21.28 -8.35 17.65
C GLN A 218 -22.53 -8.46 16.75
N MET A 219 -22.38 -8.23 15.44
CA MET A 219 -23.49 -8.30 14.51
C MET A 219 -23.67 -9.72 13.95
N THR A 220 -24.91 -10.16 13.86
CA THR A 220 -25.26 -11.36 13.11
C THR A 220 -25.40 -10.99 11.63
N LEU A 221 -24.33 -11.23 10.85
CA LEU A 221 -24.28 -10.96 9.42
C LEU A 221 -24.17 -12.27 8.65
N GLU A 222 -25.00 -12.43 7.64
CA GLU A 222 -24.87 -13.52 6.67
C GLU A 222 -23.66 -13.30 5.78
N ALA A 223 -22.92 -14.39 5.50
CA ALA A 223 -21.78 -14.32 4.59
C ALA A 223 -22.25 -13.98 3.15
N ASN A 224 -21.50 -13.13 2.47
CA ASN A 224 -21.78 -12.67 1.11
C ASN A 224 -23.14 -11.97 0.92
N SER A 225 -23.76 -11.50 2.02
CA SER A 225 -24.97 -10.68 1.97
C SER A 225 -24.59 -9.21 2.21
N PRO A 226 -24.78 -8.30 1.22
CA PRO A 226 -24.45 -6.89 1.39
C PRO A 226 -25.40 -6.21 2.36
N VAL A 227 -24.86 -5.36 3.24
CA VAL A 227 -25.63 -4.56 4.21
C VAL A 227 -25.15 -3.10 4.14
N GLU A 228 -26.08 -2.16 4.01
CA GLU A 228 -25.74 -0.74 4.09
C GLU A 228 -25.40 -0.37 5.54
N ILE A 229 -24.29 0.32 5.72
CA ILE A 229 -23.82 0.79 7.00
C ILE A 229 -23.35 2.24 6.93
N TYR A 230 -23.22 2.86 8.10
CA TYR A 230 -22.70 4.20 8.28
C TYR A 230 -21.55 4.19 9.28
N LEU A 231 -20.53 4.99 9.03
CA LEU A 231 -19.43 5.25 9.98
C LEU A 231 -19.56 6.64 10.59
N GLU A 232 -19.03 6.83 11.80
CA GLU A 232 -19.17 8.08 12.56
C GLU A 232 -18.64 9.30 11.81
N SER A 233 -17.45 9.17 11.22
CA SER A 233 -16.74 10.27 10.56
C SER A 233 -16.75 10.16 9.02
N VAL A 234 -17.74 9.45 8.45
CA VAL A 234 -17.94 9.34 6.99
C VAL A 234 -19.36 9.80 6.69
N ASP A 235 -19.54 10.74 5.78
CA ASP A 235 -20.83 11.43 5.53
C ASP A 235 -21.70 10.76 4.45
N PHE A 236 -21.25 9.64 3.89
CA PHE A 236 -21.99 8.83 2.92
C PHE A 236 -22.16 7.39 3.41
N PRO A 237 -23.19 6.66 2.90
CA PRO A 237 -23.37 5.25 3.19
C PRO A 237 -22.25 4.39 2.59
N LEU A 238 -22.02 3.23 3.21
CA LEU A 238 -21.08 2.22 2.74
C LEU A 238 -21.81 0.88 2.63
N LEU A 239 -21.44 0.09 1.65
CA LEU A 239 -21.91 -1.28 1.50
C LEU A 239 -20.92 -2.24 2.17
N LEU A 240 -21.36 -2.93 3.21
CA LEU A 240 -20.57 -3.90 3.97
C LEU A 240 -20.87 -5.32 3.47
N VAL A 241 -19.82 -6.11 3.25
CA VAL A 241 -19.91 -7.53 2.96
C VAL A 241 -19.04 -8.29 3.96
N LYS A 242 -19.64 -9.28 4.65
CA LYS A 242 -18.90 -10.25 5.47
C LYS A 242 -18.45 -11.40 4.58
N GLN A 243 -17.16 -11.67 4.53
CA GLN A 243 -16.59 -12.84 3.90
C GLN A 243 -16.11 -13.83 4.94
N VAL A 244 -16.32 -15.11 4.64
CA VAL A 244 -15.83 -16.23 5.45
C VAL A 244 -14.99 -17.13 4.53
N PHE A 245 -13.79 -17.47 4.95
CA PHE A 245 -12.87 -18.30 4.20
C PHE A 245 -12.16 -19.29 5.13
N VAL A 246 -11.63 -20.34 4.56
CA VAL A 246 -10.84 -21.35 5.29
C VAL A 246 -9.37 -21.00 5.08
N ASN A 247 -8.63 -20.85 6.18
CA ASN A 247 -7.18 -20.66 6.15
C ASN A 247 -6.46 -21.97 5.82
N GLU A 248 -5.18 -21.90 5.49
CA GLU A 248 -4.34 -23.09 5.17
C GLU A 248 -4.28 -24.09 6.33
N ASP A 249 -4.37 -23.61 7.58
CA ASP A 249 -4.41 -24.44 8.79
C ASP A 249 -5.79 -25.03 9.11
N GLY A 250 -6.79 -24.81 8.24
CA GLY A 250 -8.17 -25.25 8.41
C GLY A 250 -9.02 -24.35 9.32
N SER A 251 -8.48 -23.31 9.90
CA SER A 251 -9.26 -22.36 10.70
C SER A 251 -10.14 -21.47 9.81
N MET A 252 -11.25 -20.96 10.39
CA MET A 252 -12.15 -20.06 9.67
C MET A 252 -11.69 -18.61 9.84
N GLY A 253 -11.41 -17.94 8.72
CA GLY A 253 -11.14 -16.52 8.67
C GLY A 253 -12.40 -15.71 8.38
N ILE A 254 -12.53 -14.53 8.98
CA ILE A 254 -13.61 -13.58 8.69
C ILE A 254 -12.99 -12.26 8.28
N GLN A 255 -13.47 -11.71 7.15
CA GLN A 255 -13.12 -10.40 6.66
C GLN A 255 -14.38 -9.57 6.44
N TYR A 256 -14.35 -8.33 6.86
CA TYR A 256 -15.40 -7.35 6.60
C TYR A 256 -14.91 -6.37 5.54
N LEU A 257 -15.46 -6.43 4.33
CA LEU A 257 -15.14 -5.50 3.24
C LEU A 257 -16.21 -4.41 3.18
N VAL A 258 -15.78 -3.18 2.97
CA VAL A 258 -16.69 -2.06 2.70
C VAL A 258 -16.36 -1.44 1.34
N SER A 259 -17.42 -1.05 0.63
CA SER A 259 -17.36 -0.29 -0.60
C SER A 259 -18.11 1.04 -0.44
N SER A 260 -17.59 2.11 -1.03
CA SER A 260 -18.33 3.38 -1.19
C SER A 260 -19.27 3.35 -2.40
N ASP A 261 -19.09 2.41 -3.32
CA ASP A 261 -20.05 2.13 -4.39
C ASP A 261 -21.14 1.20 -3.87
N THR A 262 -22.27 1.78 -3.48
CA THR A 262 -23.42 1.06 -2.90
C THR A 262 -24.28 0.34 -3.96
N THR A 263 -23.95 0.48 -5.25
CA THR A 263 -24.63 -0.22 -6.34
C THR A 263 -24.12 -1.63 -6.60
N LEU A 264 -22.98 -1.99 -5.99
CA LEU A 264 -22.36 -3.30 -6.16
C LEU A 264 -23.11 -4.38 -5.38
N SER A 265 -23.01 -5.63 -5.87
CA SER A 265 -23.34 -6.82 -5.08
C SER A 265 -22.08 -7.41 -4.43
N ALA A 266 -22.22 -8.47 -3.64
CA ALA A 266 -21.11 -9.07 -2.89
C ALA A 266 -20.00 -9.62 -3.80
N ASP A 267 -20.36 -10.30 -4.88
CA ASP A 267 -19.39 -10.93 -5.79
C ASP A 267 -18.47 -9.91 -6.49
N PRO A 268 -18.97 -8.81 -7.09
CA PRO A 268 -18.11 -7.74 -7.59
C PRO A 268 -17.18 -7.14 -6.54
N ILE A 269 -17.67 -6.85 -5.31
CA ILE A 269 -16.84 -6.32 -4.22
C ILE A 269 -15.66 -7.26 -3.95
N THR A 270 -15.95 -8.55 -3.82
CA THR A 270 -14.94 -9.57 -3.56
C THR A 270 -13.95 -9.70 -4.72
N THR A 271 -14.46 -9.77 -5.94
CA THR A 271 -13.66 -9.94 -7.15
C THR A 271 -12.73 -8.76 -7.37
N ILE A 272 -13.23 -7.52 -7.22
CA ILE A 272 -12.41 -6.33 -7.33
C ILE A 272 -11.35 -6.30 -6.23
N TYR A 273 -11.73 -6.60 -4.98
CA TYR A 273 -10.77 -6.59 -3.87
C TYR A 273 -9.67 -7.63 -4.02
N ARG A 274 -9.95 -8.79 -4.61
CA ARG A 274 -8.96 -9.84 -4.90
C ARG A 274 -7.84 -9.37 -5.85
N LYS A 275 -8.08 -8.36 -6.69
CA LYS A 275 -7.03 -7.76 -7.53
C LYS A 275 -5.83 -7.28 -6.70
N ARG A 276 -6.04 -6.98 -5.41
CA ARG A 276 -4.96 -6.61 -4.48
C ARG A 276 -3.92 -7.72 -4.28
N TRP A 277 -4.29 -8.98 -4.49
CA TRP A 277 -3.41 -10.14 -4.31
C TRP A 277 -2.77 -10.62 -5.62
N ASN A 278 -3.13 -10.03 -6.74
CA ASN A 278 -2.56 -10.34 -8.07
C ASN A 278 -1.31 -9.50 -8.37
N VAL A 279 -0.54 -9.16 -7.33
CA VAL A 279 0.61 -8.23 -7.41
C VAL A 279 1.91 -8.99 -7.24
#